data_a7c7074c200e146cdb58f20739c8a556
#
_entry.id   a7c7074c200e146cdb58f20739c8a556
#
_cell.length_a   1.000
_cell.length_b   1.000
_cell.length_c   1.000
_cell.angle_alpha   90.00
_cell.angle_beta   90.00
_cell.angle_gamma   90.00
#
_symmetry.space_group_name_H-M   'P 1'
#
loop_
_entity.id
_entity.type
_entity.pdbx_description
1 polymer ?
#
loop_
_entity_poly.entity_id
_entity_poly.type
_entity_poly.pdbx_seq_one_letter_code
_entity_poly.pdbx_strand_id
1 'polypeptide(L)'
;MIKPESSPPAEKAAASALKRGRTRAWAWWVAAGLALAVILSGYVRCFTKYGDLTPLIRFGSEFDATVVPSIRAQPHHVQNGDGFDGQFYTQLGTDPLLLKPETPVAMDNTSVRPRRIMLPVLTWLLSAGGQAWLVLWVYPLLNLAAWLALGVVTWRILRPMGNDVAVGAFLAIVLGPGAVESASRAVTDLPAFMLAFLSLGIAGYGGAVVLSLAALGRETTLLAWPGRMGELARWPTSWRRWLLDGAISVAPLAVWMVSLQLRFGSGGAGVDGGNLGLPLSGLFTRLKEIASHLSAQPVASVSDLLLHPAIQCGLLIVSVLTQLIFLLKNPQRNDALWRWGVLAGTLGLCLGWATWEAFYTVTRHLLPLHVAFNLLLVRSENRAVWFWLIIGNLHVLPRVLYWVDFH
;
A
#
# COMPACT_ATOMS: atom_id res chain seq x y z
N MET A 1 9.26 -60.52 11.03
CA MET A 1 9.66 -59.41 10.15
C MET A 1 8.80 -58.21 10.51
N ILE A 2 9.39 -57.24 11.20
CA ILE A 2 8.73 -55.97 11.59
C ILE A 2 8.94 -55.03 10.41
N LYS A 3 7.84 -54.55 9.77
CA LYS A 3 7.92 -53.48 8.74
C LYS A 3 8.46 -52.20 9.40
N PRO A 4 9.43 -51.52 8.77
CA PRO A 4 9.90 -50.23 9.30
C PRO A 4 8.73 -49.26 9.30
N GLU A 5 8.47 -48.64 10.45
CA GLU A 5 7.51 -47.53 10.64
C GLU A 5 7.84 -46.42 9.65
N SER A 6 6.81 -45.98 8.94
CA SER A 6 6.94 -44.81 8.06
C SER A 6 7.27 -43.56 8.87
N SER A 7 8.36 -42.89 8.53
CA SER A 7 8.79 -41.64 9.16
C SER A 7 7.61 -40.65 9.29
N PRO A 8 7.53 -39.92 10.41
CA PRO A 8 6.42 -39.00 10.69
C PRO A 8 6.30 -37.91 9.63
N PRO A 9 5.09 -37.40 9.37
CA PRO A 9 4.81 -36.42 8.29
C PRO A 9 5.70 -35.18 8.32
N ALA A 10 6.17 -34.78 9.50
CA ALA A 10 7.06 -33.63 9.69
C ALA A 10 8.47 -33.84 9.06
N GLU A 11 8.99 -35.09 9.08
CA GLU A 11 10.30 -35.42 8.53
C GLU A 11 10.27 -35.45 6.99
N LYS A 12 9.15 -35.88 6.40
CA LYS A 12 8.92 -35.82 4.94
C LYS A 12 8.74 -34.40 4.46
N ALA A 13 8.08 -33.55 5.24
CA ALA A 13 7.95 -32.12 4.96
C ALA A 13 9.30 -31.39 5.03
N ALA A 14 10.13 -31.68 6.04
CA ALA A 14 11.49 -31.16 6.17
C ALA A 14 12.40 -31.62 5.03
N ALA A 15 12.31 -32.90 4.61
CA ALA A 15 13.08 -33.43 3.49
C ALA A 15 12.64 -32.86 2.14
N SER A 16 11.36 -32.54 1.94
CA SER A 16 10.86 -31.87 0.73
C SER A 16 11.28 -30.40 0.68
N ALA A 17 11.36 -29.71 1.81
CA ALA A 17 11.86 -28.33 1.92
C ALA A 17 13.37 -28.26 1.61
N LEU A 18 14.15 -29.27 2.00
CA LEU A 18 15.57 -29.37 1.67
C LEU A 18 15.84 -29.60 0.17
N LYS A 19 14.89 -30.17 -0.59
CA LYS A 19 15.01 -30.39 -2.05
C LYS A 19 14.70 -29.13 -2.89
N ARG A 20 14.07 -28.10 -2.34
CA ARG A 20 13.96 -26.79 -3.01
C ARG A 20 15.31 -26.10 -2.88
N GLY A 21 16.01 -25.90 -4.00
CA GLY A 21 17.36 -25.36 -4.07
C GLY A 21 17.60 -24.25 -3.03
N ARG A 22 18.59 -24.46 -2.17
CA ARG A 22 18.94 -23.54 -1.09
C ARG A 22 19.48 -22.26 -1.70
N THR A 23 18.70 -21.17 -1.64
CA THR A 23 19.15 -19.86 -2.14
C THR A 23 20.45 -19.46 -1.47
N ARG A 24 21.44 -19.11 -2.29
CA ARG A 24 22.74 -18.63 -1.78
C ARG A 24 22.52 -17.31 -1.03
N ALA A 25 23.18 -17.15 0.11
CA ALA A 25 23.02 -15.96 0.95
C ALA A 25 23.26 -14.63 0.18
N TRP A 26 24.15 -14.64 -0.83
CA TRP A 26 24.42 -13.47 -1.65
C TRP A 26 23.20 -12.99 -2.46
N ALA A 27 22.32 -13.90 -2.92
CA ALA A 27 21.14 -13.53 -3.73
C ALA A 27 20.20 -12.58 -2.96
N TRP A 28 20.09 -12.77 -1.65
CA TRP A 28 19.32 -11.87 -0.78
C TRP A 28 19.92 -10.48 -0.71
N TRP A 29 21.24 -10.37 -0.60
CA TRP A 29 21.91 -9.07 -0.57
C TRP A 29 21.82 -8.35 -1.90
N VAL A 30 21.93 -9.09 -3.02
CA VAL A 30 21.73 -8.54 -4.36
C VAL A 30 20.29 -8.04 -4.53
N ALA A 31 19.28 -8.82 -4.13
CA ALA A 31 17.88 -8.41 -4.20
C ALA A 31 17.60 -7.16 -3.36
N ALA A 32 18.09 -7.11 -2.12
CA ALA A 32 17.94 -5.94 -1.27
C ALA A 32 18.68 -4.72 -1.82
N GLY A 33 19.89 -4.90 -2.31
CA GLY A 33 20.68 -3.85 -2.96
C GLY A 33 20.01 -3.30 -4.20
N LEU A 34 19.44 -4.17 -5.05
CA LEU A 34 18.70 -3.77 -6.24
C LEU A 34 17.46 -2.97 -5.87
N ALA A 35 16.64 -3.46 -4.93
CA ALA A 35 15.45 -2.77 -4.49
C ALA A 35 15.78 -1.38 -3.91
N LEU A 36 16.82 -1.31 -3.06
CA LEU A 36 17.29 -0.06 -2.48
C LEU A 36 17.80 0.90 -3.57
N ALA A 37 18.60 0.40 -4.54
CA ALA A 37 19.10 1.21 -5.65
C ALA A 37 17.96 1.81 -6.49
N VAL A 38 16.92 1.01 -6.79
CA VAL A 38 15.75 1.48 -7.54
C VAL A 38 15.05 2.64 -6.79
N ILE A 39 14.74 2.50 -5.51
CA ILE A 39 14.04 3.55 -4.76
C ILE A 39 14.93 4.77 -4.53
N LEU A 40 16.16 4.58 -4.07
CA LEU A 40 17.07 5.69 -3.80
C LEU A 40 17.43 6.46 -5.07
N SER A 41 17.46 5.82 -6.24
CA SER A 41 17.71 6.54 -7.50
C SER A 41 16.70 7.67 -7.73
N GLY A 42 15.41 7.47 -7.40
CA GLY A 42 14.41 8.53 -7.48
C GLY A 42 14.66 9.67 -6.50
N TYR A 43 14.94 9.35 -5.24
CA TYR A 43 15.25 10.37 -4.21
C TYR A 43 16.53 11.15 -4.55
N VAL A 44 17.59 10.46 -4.96
CA VAL A 44 18.85 11.09 -5.38
C VAL A 44 18.63 12.01 -6.59
N ARG A 45 17.87 11.55 -7.60
CA ARG A 45 17.57 12.39 -8.77
C ARG A 45 16.76 13.63 -8.40
N CYS A 46 15.74 13.51 -7.52
CA CYS A 46 15.02 14.67 -7.04
C CYS A 46 15.97 15.66 -6.38
N PHE A 47 16.84 15.19 -5.50
CA PHE A 47 17.79 16.04 -4.79
C PHE A 47 18.83 16.66 -5.74
N THR A 48 19.40 15.89 -6.67
CA THR A 48 20.44 16.41 -7.59
C THR A 48 19.88 17.38 -8.62
N LYS A 49 18.63 17.20 -9.06
CA LYS A 49 18.00 18.04 -10.08
C LYS A 49 17.36 19.30 -9.51
N TYR A 50 16.75 19.21 -8.33
CA TYR A 50 15.94 20.30 -7.75
C TYR A 50 16.50 20.85 -6.43
N GLY A 51 17.50 20.20 -5.82
CA GLY A 51 18.09 20.62 -4.55
C GLY A 51 17.30 20.20 -3.31
N ASP A 52 16.13 19.58 -3.50
CA ASP A 52 15.21 19.17 -2.42
C ASP A 52 14.38 17.92 -2.77
N LEU A 53 13.46 17.51 -1.89
CA LEU A 53 12.55 16.37 -2.08
C LEU A 53 11.11 16.79 -2.42
N THR A 54 10.83 18.07 -2.65
CA THR A 54 9.47 18.55 -2.93
C THR A 54 8.86 18.01 -4.23
N PRO A 55 9.65 17.61 -5.27
CA PRO A 55 9.09 16.93 -6.43
C PRO A 55 8.36 15.62 -6.10
N LEU A 56 8.70 14.96 -4.97
CA LEU A 56 7.99 13.77 -4.49
C LEU A 56 6.62 14.10 -3.88
N ILE A 57 6.43 15.33 -3.41
CA ILE A 57 5.15 15.81 -2.87
C ILE A 57 4.17 16.14 -4.00
N ARG A 58 4.69 16.64 -5.13
CA ARG A 58 3.96 16.96 -6.36
C ARG A 58 2.91 18.05 -6.18
N PHE A 59 3.35 19.25 -5.81
CA PHE A 59 2.50 20.43 -5.83
C PHE A 59 2.04 20.74 -7.25
N GLY A 60 0.74 20.98 -7.44
CA GLY A 60 0.14 21.32 -8.73
C GLY A 60 -0.08 22.80 -8.90
N SER A 61 0.14 23.32 -10.12
CA SER A 61 -0.06 24.74 -10.44
C SER A 61 -1.52 25.19 -10.25
N GLU A 62 -2.50 24.29 -10.35
CA GLU A 62 -3.91 24.61 -10.13
C GLU A 62 -4.21 24.96 -8.67
N PHE A 63 -3.45 24.43 -7.72
CA PHE A 63 -3.62 24.68 -6.30
C PHE A 63 -2.56 25.64 -5.71
N ASP A 64 -1.62 26.12 -6.52
CA ASP A 64 -0.52 26.98 -6.05
C ASP A 64 -1.02 28.26 -5.35
N ALA A 65 -2.10 28.83 -5.84
CA ALA A 65 -2.72 30.03 -5.22
C ALA A 65 -3.33 29.76 -3.83
N THR A 66 -3.65 28.51 -3.49
CA THR A 66 -4.27 28.11 -2.22
C THR A 66 -3.29 27.45 -1.25
N VAL A 67 -2.03 27.20 -1.66
CA VAL A 67 -1.00 26.65 -0.78
C VAL A 67 -0.86 27.50 0.48
N VAL A 68 -0.79 26.85 1.66
CA VAL A 68 -0.64 27.57 2.94
C VAL A 68 0.54 28.54 2.90
N PRO A 69 0.40 29.77 3.41
CA PRO A 69 1.41 30.83 3.25
C PRO A 69 2.80 30.44 3.76
N SER A 70 2.87 29.65 4.83
CA SER A 70 4.14 29.19 5.41
C SER A 70 4.92 28.25 4.49
N ILE A 71 4.24 27.40 3.70
CA ILE A 71 4.87 26.52 2.68
C ILE A 71 5.20 27.34 1.43
N ARG A 72 4.27 28.21 0.98
CA ARG A 72 4.48 29.05 -0.19
C ARG A 72 5.74 29.95 -0.05
N ALA A 73 6.06 30.39 1.17
CA ALA A 73 7.26 31.17 1.47
C ALA A 73 8.57 30.35 1.39
N GLN A 74 8.49 29.01 1.24
CA GLN A 74 9.65 28.14 1.09
C GLN A 74 9.87 27.78 -0.38
N PRO A 75 11.12 27.56 -0.81
CA PRO A 75 11.40 26.95 -2.11
C PRO A 75 10.70 25.58 -2.21
N HIS A 76 9.91 25.37 -3.25
CA HIS A 76 9.29 24.08 -3.55
C HIS A 76 9.01 23.96 -5.04
N HIS A 77 9.01 22.72 -5.54
CA HIS A 77 8.75 22.44 -6.94
C HIS A 77 7.24 22.36 -7.22
N VAL A 78 6.78 23.13 -8.20
CA VAL A 78 5.39 23.11 -8.69
C VAL A 78 5.38 22.52 -10.09
N GLN A 79 4.55 21.49 -10.32
CA GLN A 79 4.34 20.88 -11.63
C GLN A 79 3.07 21.40 -12.29
N ASN A 80 2.93 21.27 -13.61
CA ASN A 80 1.72 21.63 -14.31
C ASN A 80 0.55 20.71 -13.92
N GLY A 81 -0.67 21.27 -13.85
CA GLY A 81 -1.92 20.56 -13.54
C GLY A 81 -2.26 20.53 -12.06
N ASP A 82 -3.07 19.55 -11.68
CA ASP A 82 -3.64 19.40 -10.33
C ASP A 82 -2.67 18.86 -9.27
N GLY A 83 -1.49 18.42 -9.67
CA GLY A 83 -0.52 17.84 -8.73
C GLY A 83 -0.92 16.46 -8.23
N PHE A 84 -0.71 16.20 -6.93
CA PHE A 84 -1.04 14.90 -6.32
C PHE A 84 -1.48 15.03 -4.85
N ASP A 85 -2.10 13.98 -4.31
CA ASP A 85 -2.61 13.92 -2.92
C ASP A 85 -1.56 14.35 -1.87
N GLY A 86 -0.28 14.06 -2.11
CA GLY A 86 0.83 14.39 -1.22
C GLY A 86 0.90 15.86 -0.84
N GLN A 87 0.54 16.77 -1.75
CA GLN A 87 0.54 18.21 -1.49
C GLN A 87 -0.41 18.59 -0.35
N PHE A 88 -1.60 18.00 -0.30
CA PHE A 88 -2.60 18.30 0.73
C PHE A 88 -2.18 17.75 2.09
N TYR A 89 -1.71 16.50 2.14
CA TYR A 89 -1.24 15.89 3.39
C TYR A 89 0.02 16.56 3.94
N THR A 90 0.91 17.04 3.08
CA THR A 90 2.09 17.79 3.50
C THR A 90 1.67 19.11 4.14
N GLN A 91 0.72 19.82 3.56
CA GLN A 91 0.19 21.08 4.11
C GLN A 91 -0.47 20.86 5.47
N LEU A 92 -1.22 19.76 5.64
CA LEU A 92 -1.74 19.34 6.95
C LEU A 92 -0.62 19.11 7.99
N GLY A 93 0.58 18.76 7.55
CA GLY A 93 1.75 18.64 8.44
C GLY A 93 2.18 19.95 9.11
N THR A 94 1.71 21.12 8.65
CA THR A 94 1.95 22.41 9.31
C THR A 94 0.89 22.75 10.35
N ASP A 95 -0.32 22.19 10.21
CA ASP A 95 -1.46 22.43 11.11
C ASP A 95 -2.45 21.23 11.02
N PRO A 96 -2.10 20.08 11.61
CA PRO A 96 -2.90 18.87 11.46
C PRO A 96 -4.28 18.93 12.13
N LEU A 97 -4.45 19.82 13.11
CA LEU A 97 -5.73 20.04 13.77
C LEU A 97 -6.62 21.09 13.10
N LEU A 98 -6.17 21.65 11.96
CA LEU A 98 -6.91 22.64 11.18
C LEU A 98 -7.31 23.87 12.02
N LEU A 99 -6.42 24.34 12.89
CA LEU A 99 -6.67 25.49 13.77
C LEU A 99 -6.52 26.81 13.02
N LYS A 100 -5.73 26.85 11.97
CA LYS A 100 -5.49 28.03 11.14
C LYS A 100 -6.52 28.12 10.01
N PRO A 101 -7.12 29.28 9.75
CA PRO A 101 -8.16 29.45 8.73
C PRO A 101 -7.68 29.13 7.29
N GLU A 102 -6.39 29.30 7.00
CA GLU A 102 -5.81 29.03 5.69
C GLU A 102 -5.68 27.52 5.39
N THR A 103 -5.57 26.65 6.40
CA THR A 103 -5.35 25.23 6.20
C THR A 103 -6.53 24.53 5.50
N PRO A 104 -7.79 24.72 5.90
CA PRO A 104 -8.92 24.18 5.16
C PRO A 104 -9.03 24.69 3.73
N VAL A 105 -8.68 25.95 3.47
CA VAL A 105 -8.73 26.57 2.13
C VAL A 105 -7.71 25.94 1.19
N ALA A 106 -6.61 25.45 1.73
CA ALA A 106 -5.57 24.77 0.96
C ALA A 106 -5.92 23.33 0.53
N MET A 107 -7.09 22.80 0.91
CA MET A 107 -7.54 21.47 0.60
C MET A 107 -8.51 21.47 -0.60
N ASP A 108 -8.33 20.52 -1.54
CA ASP A 108 -9.29 20.27 -2.60
C ASP A 108 -10.63 19.73 -2.05
N ASN A 109 -10.53 18.96 -0.96
CA ASN A 109 -11.69 18.37 -0.29
C ASN A 109 -11.46 18.31 1.23
N THR A 110 -12.09 19.26 1.95
CA THR A 110 -12.02 19.38 3.41
C THR A 110 -12.72 18.24 4.16
N SER A 111 -13.58 17.47 3.49
CA SER A 111 -14.27 16.34 4.11
C SER A 111 -13.48 15.02 3.97
N VAL A 112 -12.55 14.93 3.03
CA VAL A 112 -11.78 13.69 2.73
C VAL A 112 -10.34 13.77 3.23
N ARG A 113 -9.61 14.85 2.86
CA ARG A 113 -8.17 14.94 3.15
C ARG A 113 -7.86 14.91 4.65
N PRO A 114 -8.52 15.69 5.51
CA PRO A 114 -8.22 15.70 6.94
C PRO A 114 -8.52 14.39 7.66
N ARG A 115 -9.30 13.46 7.09
CA ARG A 115 -9.54 12.15 7.72
C ARG A 115 -8.24 11.39 7.96
N ARG A 116 -7.24 11.55 7.07
CA ARG A 116 -5.96 10.85 7.07
C ARG A 116 -4.89 11.63 7.82
N ILE A 117 -5.15 11.88 9.10
CA ILE A 117 -4.37 12.78 9.94
C ILE A 117 -3.07 12.17 10.50
N MET A 118 -2.93 10.83 10.55
CA MET A 118 -1.83 10.15 11.26
C MET A 118 -0.44 10.63 10.78
N LEU A 119 -0.19 10.58 9.46
CA LEU A 119 1.10 11.00 8.91
C LEU A 119 1.33 12.51 9.03
N PRO A 120 0.35 13.40 8.77
CA PRO A 120 0.43 14.81 9.09
C PRO A 120 0.79 15.11 10.55
N VAL A 121 0.15 14.44 11.53
CA VAL A 121 0.49 14.62 12.96
C VAL A 121 1.91 14.19 13.25
N LEU A 122 2.35 13.04 12.74
CA LEU A 122 3.72 12.57 12.91
C LEU A 122 4.72 13.56 12.29
N THR A 123 4.41 14.10 11.12
CA THR A 123 5.21 15.12 10.47
C THR A 123 5.28 16.40 11.32
N TRP A 124 4.16 16.86 11.83
CA TRP A 124 4.09 18.02 12.72
C TRP A 124 4.96 17.85 13.95
N LEU A 125 4.90 16.70 14.59
CA LEU A 125 5.73 16.39 15.77
C LEU A 125 7.23 16.41 15.43
N LEU A 126 7.62 15.80 14.31
CA LEU A 126 9.02 15.68 13.91
C LEU A 126 9.57 16.96 13.25
N SER A 127 8.70 17.86 12.84
CA SER A 127 9.06 19.16 12.26
C SER A 127 8.97 20.33 13.26
N ALA A 128 9.20 20.05 14.54
CA ALA A 128 9.21 21.06 15.62
C ALA A 128 7.91 21.91 15.65
N GLY A 129 6.75 21.25 15.60
CA GLY A 129 5.46 21.93 15.63
C GLY A 129 5.03 22.48 14.26
N GLY A 130 5.44 21.83 13.16
CA GLY A 130 4.99 22.17 11.82
C GLY A 130 5.75 23.30 11.14
N GLN A 131 7.04 23.44 11.45
CA GLN A 131 7.91 24.37 10.70
C GLN A 131 7.96 23.97 9.24
N ALA A 132 7.52 24.85 8.35
CA ALA A 132 7.24 24.54 6.94
C ALA A 132 8.44 23.93 6.20
N TRP A 133 9.64 24.47 6.37
CA TRP A 133 10.84 23.95 5.73
C TRP A 133 11.17 22.52 6.19
N LEU A 134 10.97 22.20 7.48
CA LEU A 134 11.16 20.84 8.01
C LEU A 134 10.05 19.90 7.52
N VAL A 135 8.80 20.37 7.44
CA VAL A 135 7.67 19.59 6.92
C VAL A 135 7.96 19.09 5.51
N LEU A 136 8.48 19.95 4.63
CA LEU A 136 8.83 19.60 3.25
C LEU A 136 9.90 18.51 3.14
N TRP A 137 10.77 18.36 4.15
CA TRP A 137 11.76 17.28 4.24
C TRP A 137 11.23 16.05 4.96
N VAL A 138 10.63 16.23 6.12
CA VAL A 138 10.20 15.13 7.00
C VAL A 138 9.13 14.29 6.33
N TYR A 139 8.17 14.91 5.64
CA TYR A 139 7.04 14.21 5.06
C TYR A 139 7.45 13.15 4.00
N PRO A 140 8.23 13.47 2.96
CA PRO A 140 8.71 12.44 2.03
C PRO A 140 9.69 11.44 2.67
N LEU A 141 10.51 11.86 3.66
CA LEU A 141 11.41 10.94 4.37
C LEU A 141 10.64 9.92 5.23
N LEU A 142 9.49 10.26 5.80
CA LEU A 142 8.63 9.30 6.49
C LEU A 142 8.08 8.24 5.54
N ASN A 143 7.78 8.58 4.30
CA ASN A 143 7.39 7.61 3.28
C ASN A 143 8.54 6.68 2.89
N LEU A 144 9.76 7.21 2.76
CA LEU A 144 10.95 6.39 2.57
C LEU A 144 11.18 5.45 3.76
N ALA A 145 11.05 5.95 4.99
CA ALA A 145 11.17 5.14 6.20
C ALA A 145 10.14 4.01 6.26
N ALA A 146 8.89 4.27 5.86
CA ALA A 146 7.85 3.25 5.75
C ALA A 146 8.20 2.18 4.70
N TRP A 147 8.77 2.59 3.56
CA TRP A 147 9.24 1.65 2.53
C TRP A 147 10.43 0.80 3.03
N LEU A 148 11.39 1.40 3.71
CA LEU A 148 12.50 0.68 4.34
C LEU A 148 11.99 -0.31 5.40
N ALA A 149 11.01 0.09 6.21
CA ALA A 149 10.38 -0.78 7.18
C ALA A 149 9.68 -1.98 6.51
N LEU A 150 8.96 -1.77 5.39
CA LEU A 150 8.41 -2.85 4.58
C LEU A 150 9.51 -3.82 4.12
N GLY A 151 10.61 -3.30 3.59
CA GLY A 151 11.76 -4.09 3.17
C GLY A 151 12.34 -4.93 4.30
N VAL A 152 12.58 -4.32 5.47
CA VAL A 152 13.14 -5.01 6.65
C VAL A 152 12.19 -6.10 7.17
N VAL A 153 10.89 -5.80 7.28
CA VAL A 153 9.91 -6.77 7.81
C VAL A 153 9.74 -7.95 6.85
N THR A 154 9.58 -7.69 5.56
CA THR A 154 9.46 -8.76 4.56
C THR A 154 10.73 -9.59 4.44
N TRP A 155 11.90 -8.96 4.50
CA TRP A 155 13.19 -9.65 4.59
C TRP A 155 13.24 -10.62 5.78
N ARG A 156 12.88 -10.15 6.99
CA ARG A 156 12.89 -10.98 8.20
C ARG A 156 11.94 -12.18 8.11
N ILE A 157 10.80 -12.01 7.45
CA ILE A 157 9.80 -13.07 7.27
C ILE A 157 10.25 -14.08 6.21
N LEU A 158 10.79 -13.63 5.07
CA LEU A 158 11.03 -14.46 3.90
C LEU A 158 12.43 -15.12 3.89
N ARG A 159 13.46 -14.44 4.39
CA ARG A 159 14.84 -14.95 4.38
C ARG A 159 15.01 -16.33 5.03
N PRO A 160 14.35 -16.65 6.18
CA PRO A 160 14.45 -17.97 6.78
C PRO A 160 13.91 -19.10 5.90
N MET A 161 13.06 -18.78 4.90
CA MET A 161 12.50 -19.78 3.99
C MET A 161 13.53 -20.32 2.98
N GLY A 162 14.60 -19.56 2.71
CA GLY A 162 15.82 -20.04 2.05
C GLY A 162 15.63 -20.55 0.61
N ASN A 163 14.62 -20.09 -0.14
CA ASN A 163 14.36 -20.53 -1.51
C ASN A 163 14.23 -19.34 -2.49
N ASP A 164 14.40 -19.59 -3.78
CA ASP A 164 14.41 -18.55 -4.82
C ASP A 164 13.02 -17.87 -4.98
N VAL A 165 11.95 -18.59 -4.70
CA VAL A 165 10.59 -18.05 -4.70
C VAL A 165 10.44 -16.96 -3.63
N ALA A 166 11.07 -17.14 -2.46
CA ALA A 166 11.07 -16.14 -1.40
C ALA A 166 11.81 -14.86 -1.80
N VAL A 167 12.91 -14.98 -2.55
CA VAL A 167 13.62 -13.81 -3.12
C VAL A 167 12.74 -13.08 -4.14
N GLY A 168 12.09 -13.84 -5.04
CA GLY A 168 11.15 -13.27 -6.01
C GLY A 168 9.97 -12.55 -5.34
N ALA A 169 9.38 -13.18 -4.31
CA ALA A 169 8.30 -12.60 -3.52
C ALA A 169 8.74 -11.33 -2.75
N PHE A 170 9.95 -11.33 -2.19
CA PHE A 170 10.54 -10.14 -1.57
C PHE A 170 10.63 -8.99 -2.56
N LEU A 171 11.21 -9.21 -3.74
CA LEU A 171 11.32 -8.18 -4.78
C LEU A 171 9.93 -7.71 -5.23
N ALA A 172 8.98 -8.63 -5.45
CA ALA A 172 7.62 -8.29 -5.83
C ALA A 172 6.93 -7.39 -4.80
N ILE A 173 7.12 -7.65 -3.49
CA ILE A 173 6.53 -6.83 -2.43
C ILE A 173 7.18 -5.43 -2.39
N VAL A 174 8.51 -5.35 -2.33
CA VAL A 174 9.19 -4.07 -2.11
C VAL A 174 9.21 -3.18 -3.35
N LEU A 175 9.23 -3.77 -4.55
CA LEU A 175 9.10 -3.07 -5.83
C LEU A 175 7.67 -3.06 -6.35
N GLY A 176 6.72 -3.60 -5.58
CA GLY A 176 5.30 -3.59 -5.92
C GLY A 176 4.79 -2.16 -6.13
N PRO A 177 3.98 -1.92 -7.20
CA PRO A 177 3.56 -0.56 -7.55
C PRO A 177 2.91 0.19 -6.39
N GLY A 178 2.10 -0.46 -5.56
CA GLY A 178 1.48 0.19 -4.40
C GLY A 178 2.48 0.74 -3.39
N ALA A 179 3.59 0.04 -3.14
CA ALA A 179 4.65 0.47 -2.24
C ALA A 179 5.50 1.59 -2.86
N VAL A 180 5.93 1.41 -4.12
CA VAL A 180 6.74 2.38 -4.86
C VAL A 180 5.98 3.68 -5.07
N GLU A 181 4.71 3.61 -5.50
CA GLU A 181 3.86 4.79 -5.70
C GLU A 181 3.65 5.59 -4.41
N SER A 182 3.39 4.89 -3.31
CA SER A 182 3.21 5.57 -2.02
C SER A 182 4.48 6.30 -1.58
N ALA A 183 5.64 5.69 -1.74
CA ALA A 183 6.92 6.31 -1.39
C ALA A 183 7.28 7.47 -2.33
N SER A 184 7.02 7.31 -3.64
CA SER A 184 7.40 8.28 -4.68
C SER A 184 6.47 9.49 -4.81
N ARG A 185 5.27 9.42 -4.25
CA ARG A 185 4.25 10.49 -4.29
C ARG A 185 3.89 10.99 -2.90
N ALA A 186 4.68 10.62 -1.91
CA ALA A 186 4.54 11.04 -0.52
C ALA A 186 3.07 10.99 -0.02
N VAL A 187 2.42 9.82 -0.14
CA VAL A 187 1.03 9.64 0.30
C VAL A 187 0.93 8.79 1.57
N THR A 188 -0.22 8.80 2.23
CA THR A 188 -0.42 8.17 3.53
C THR A 188 -0.55 6.64 3.48
N ASP A 189 -0.69 6.05 2.29
CA ASP A 189 -1.08 4.64 2.11
C ASP A 189 -0.08 3.65 2.68
N LEU A 190 1.20 3.76 2.33
CA LEU A 190 2.22 2.84 2.79
C LEU A 190 2.52 2.94 4.28
N PRO A 191 2.65 4.14 4.90
CA PRO A 191 2.77 4.27 6.35
C PRO A 191 1.59 3.66 7.09
N ALA A 192 0.36 3.90 6.64
CA ALA A 192 -0.84 3.32 7.23
C ALA A 192 -0.88 1.78 7.07
N PHE A 193 -0.54 1.28 5.88
CA PHE A 193 -0.41 -0.15 5.63
C PHE A 193 0.61 -0.80 6.57
N MET A 194 1.78 -0.18 6.76
CA MET A 194 2.84 -0.72 7.64
C MET A 194 2.37 -0.84 9.08
N LEU A 195 1.66 0.16 9.61
CA LEU A 195 1.08 0.07 10.96
C LEU A 195 0.03 -1.04 11.04
N ALA A 196 -0.86 -1.15 10.05
CA ALA A 196 -1.85 -2.22 10.01
C ALA A 196 -1.19 -3.61 9.93
N PHE A 197 -0.13 -3.75 9.13
CA PHE A 197 0.63 -5.00 9.00
C PHE A 197 1.32 -5.37 10.33
N LEU A 198 1.97 -4.42 10.98
CA LEU A 198 2.59 -4.63 12.29
C LEU A 198 1.55 -4.99 13.36
N SER A 199 0.35 -4.40 13.30
CA SER A 199 -0.73 -4.67 14.26
C SER A 199 -1.14 -6.15 14.29
N LEU A 200 -1.01 -6.87 13.17
CA LEU A 200 -1.32 -8.30 13.07
C LEU A 200 -0.35 -9.17 13.91
N GLY A 201 0.88 -8.70 14.09
CA GLY A 201 1.89 -9.39 14.87
C GLY A 201 1.91 -9.03 16.37
N ILE A 202 1.17 -7.98 16.78
CA ILE A 202 1.15 -7.49 18.17
C ILE A 202 -0.06 -8.08 18.87
N ALA A 203 0.20 -8.89 19.93
CA ALA A 203 -0.85 -9.51 20.72
C ALA A 203 -1.62 -8.49 21.58
N GLY A 204 -2.85 -8.83 21.91
CA GLY A 204 -3.70 -8.04 22.82
C GLY A 204 -4.06 -6.64 22.29
N TYR A 205 -4.47 -5.77 23.19
CA TYR A 205 -4.97 -4.43 22.84
C TYR A 205 -3.90 -3.49 22.28
N GLY A 206 -2.61 -3.75 22.51
CA GLY A 206 -1.52 -2.99 21.89
C GLY A 206 -1.61 -2.99 20.36
N GLY A 207 -1.94 -4.14 19.77
CA GLY A 207 -2.17 -4.21 18.33
C GLY A 207 -3.42 -3.46 17.87
N ALA A 208 -4.49 -3.40 18.68
CA ALA A 208 -5.67 -2.59 18.37
C ALA A 208 -5.35 -1.09 18.38
N VAL A 209 -4.52 -0.63 19.30
CA VAL A 209 -4.01 0.75 19.32
C VAL A 209 -3.18 1.04 18.07
N VAL A 210 -2.28 0.14 17.66
CA VAL A 210 -1.50 0.32 16.43
C VAL A 210 -2.43 0.35 15.19
N LEU A 211 -3.47 -0.50 15.16
CA LEU A 211 -4.44 -0.50 14.08
C LEU A 211 -5.28 0.80 14.06
N SER A 212 -5.61 1.37 15.21
CA SER A 212 -6.31 2.65 15.26
C SER A 212 -5.48 3.80 14.69
N LEU A 213 -4.17 3.81 14.92
CA LEU A 213 -3.26 4.76 14.27
C LEU A 213 -3.19 4.53 12.75
N ALA A 214 -3.17 3.25 12.32
CA ALA A 214 -3.26 2.93 10.90
C ALA A 214 -4.55 3.46 10.27
N ALA A 215 -5.69 3.31 10.96
CA ALA A 215 -7.00 3.80 10.50
C ALA A 215 -7.05 5.33 10.34
N LEU A 216 -6.39 6.07 11.22
CA LEU A 216 -6.20 7.52 11.10
C LEU A 216 -5.25 7.89 9.93
N GLY A 217 -4.47 6.96 9.40
CA GLY A 217 -3.69 7.12 8.17
C GLY A 217 -4.47 6.74 6.92
N ARG A 218 -5.32 5.72 7.02
CA ARG A 218 -6.20 5.26 5.94
C ARG A 218 -7.32 4.36 6.48
N GLU A 219 -8.55 4.70 6.23
CA GLU A 219 -9.76 4.06 6.77
C GLU A 219 -9.84 2.57 6.39
N THR A 220 -9.41 2.22 5.17
CA THR A 220 -9.44 0.85 4.65
C THR A 220 -8.51 -0.11 5.39
N THR A 221 -7.56 0.40 6.20
CA THR A 221 -6.72 -0.44 7.04
C THR A 221 -7.50 -1.18 8.13
N LEU A 222 -8.70 -0.71 8.49
CA LEU A 222 -9.63 -1.41 9.38
C LEU A 222 -10.03 -2.81 8.87
N LEU A 223 -9.86 -3.10 7.57
CA LEU A 223 -9.99 -4.45 7.04
C LEU A 223 -8.96 -5.44 7.62
N ALA A 224 -7.91 -4.96 8.30
CA ALA A 224 -6.98 -5.81 9.04
C ALA A 224 -7.56 -6.30 10.39
N TRP A 225 -8.60 -5.65 10.93
CA TRP A 225 -9.21 -6.04 12.20
C TRP A 225 -9.68 -7.50 12.23
N PRO A 226 -10.42 -8.06 11.22
CA PRO A 226 -10.72 -9.47 11.19
C PRO A 226 -9.47 -10.39 11.18
N GLY A 227 -8.35 -9.91 10.68
CA GLY A 227 -7.06 -10.58 10.77
C GLY A 227 -6.60 -10.80 12.22
N ARG A 228 -6.87 -9.86 13.09
CA ARG A 228 -6.48 -9.89 14.51
C ARG A 228 -7.32 -10.82 15.38
N MET A 229 -8.47 -11.27 14.90
CA MET A 229 -9.46 -12.04 15.69
C MET A 229 -9.02 -13.44 16.14
N GLY A 230 -7.79 -13.87 15.94
CA GLY A 230 -7.34 -15.20 16.34
C GLY A 230 -8.18 -16.34 15.75
N GLU A 231 -8.24 -17.47 16.43
CA GLU A 231 -9.04 -18.61 15.98
C GLU A 231 -10.54 -18.33 16.15
N LEU A 232 -11.27 -18.24 15.05
CA LEU A 232 -12.73 -18.13 15.03
C LEU A 232 -13.42 -19.30 15.78
N ALA A 233 -12.72 -20.43 15.92
CA ALA A 233 -13.20 -21.61 16.65
C ALA A 233 -13.39 -21.35 18.18
N ARG A 234 -12.83 -20.28 18.72
CA ARG A 234 -13.00 -19.92 20.15
C ARG A 234 -14.17 -18.95 20.41
N TRP A 235 -14.94 -18.63 19.41
CA TRP A 235 -16.24 -18.01 19.59
C TRP A 235 -17.19 -19.01 20.31
N PRO A 236 -17.96 -18.64 21.34
CA PRO A 236 -18.36 -17.30 21.79
C PRO A 236 -17.58 -16.77 22.99
N THR A 237 -16.61 -17.48 23.54
CA THR A 237 -15.93 -17.11 24.81
C THR A 237 -15.06 -15.84 24.68
N SER A 238 -14.70 -15.46 23.49
CA SER A 238 -13.81 -14.30 23.19
C SER A 238 -14.55 -13.06 22.64
N TRP A 239 -15.88 -13.08 22.48
CA TRP A 239 -16.63 -12.02 21.79
C TRP A 239 -16.47 -10.63 22.44
N ARG A 240 -16.39 -10.57 23.80
CA ARG A 240 -16.17 -9.31 24.51
C ARG A 240 -14.80 -8.70 24.21
N ARG A 241 -13.74 -9.53 24.18
CA ARG A 241 -12.39 -9.09 23.79
C ARG A 241 -12.37 -8.60 22.35
N TRP A 242 -13.08 -9.29 21.49
CA TRP A 242 -13.20 -8.95 20.10
C TRP A 242 -13.91 -7.62 19.87
N LEU A 243 -15.05 -7.39 20.56
CA LEU A 243 -15.74 -6.11 20.51
C LEU A 243 -14.89 -4.97 21.04
N LEU A 244 -14.16 -5.20 22.13
CA LEU A 244 -13.29 -4.18 22.71
C LEU A 244 -12.08 -3.90 21.79
N ASP A 245 -11.45 -4.92 21.20
CA ASP A 245 -10.39 -4.76 20.21
C ASP A 245 -10.90 -3.94 19.00
N GLY A 246 -12.09 -4.22 18.51
CA GLY A 246 -12.75 -3.45 17.46
C GLY A 246 -13.06 -2.01 17.85
N ALA A 247 -13.60 -1.82 19.05
CA ALA A 247 -13.90 -0.49 19.57
C ALA A 247 -12.63 0.36 19.69
N ILE A 248 -11.54 -0.19 20.25
CA ILE A 248 -10.25 0.50 20.32
C ILE A 248 -9.72 0.83 18.93
N SER A 249 -9.86 -0.09 17.96
CA SER A 249 -9.36 0.11 16.60
C SER A 249 -10.14 1.19 15.84
N VAL A 250 -11.43 1.33 16.08
CA VAL A 250 -12.32 2.23 15.32
C VAL A 250 -12.52 3.58 16.01
N ALA A 251 -12.56 3.62 17.35
CA ALA A 251 -12.97 4.81 18.10
C ALA A 251 -12.16 6.08 17.77
N PRO A 252 -10.80 6.06 17.66
CA PRO A 252 -10.06 7.28 17.33
C PRO A 252 -10.45 7.87 15.98
N LEU A 253 -10.61 7.02 14.96
CA LEU A 253 -11.07 7.47 13.64
C LEU A 253 -12.51 8.02 13.71
N ALA A 254 -13.41 7.32 14.39
CA ALA A 254 -14.81 7.76 14.54
C ALA A 254 -14.91 9.12 15.24
N VAL A 255 -14.20 9.29 16.36
CA VAL A 255 -14.13 10.56 17.10
C VAL A 255 -13.60 11.68 16.20
N TRP A 256 -12.51 11.40 15.45
CA TRP A 256 -11.93 12.37 14.54
C TRP A 256 -12.90 12.76 13.42
N MET A 257 -13.55 11.79 12.77
CA MET A 257 -14.54 12.05 11.73
C MET A 257 -15.72 12.86 12.24
N VAL A 258 -16.23 12.56 13.43
CA VAL A 258 -17.30 13.36 14.08
C VAL A 258 -16.82 14.79 14.34
N SER A 259 -15.60 14.96 14.83
CA SER A 259 -15.02 16.30 15.05
C SER A 259 -14.92 17.12 13.77
N LEU A 260 -14.51 16.48 12.65
CA LEU A 260 -14.46 17.14 11.33
C LEU A 260 -15.88 17.51 10.86
N GLN A 261 -16.85 16.63 11.03
CA GLN A 261 -18.22 16.87 10.63
C GLN A 261 -18.86 18.02 11.42
N LEU A 262 -18.60 18.11 12.73
CA LEU A 262 -19.10 19.20 13.57
C LEU A 262 -18.48 20.55 13.20
N ARG A 263 -17.22 20.58 12.74
CA ARG A 263 -16.51 21.82 12.37
C ARG A 263 -16.78 22.30 10.97
N PHE A 264 -16.86 21.40 10.00
CA PHE A 264 -16.94 21.74 8.57
C PHE A 264 -18.30 21.37 7.94
N GLY A 265 -19.20 20.77 8.72
CA GLY A 265 -20.50 20.32 8.24
C GLY A 265 -20.41 19.08 7.35
N SER A 266 -21.57 18.62 6.87
CA SER A 266 -21.66 17.49 5.94
C SER A 266 -21.36 17.87 4.49
N GLY A 267 -20.78 19.02 4.25
CA GLY A 267 -20.40 19.48 2.91
C GLY A 267 -19.42 18.53 2.24
N GLY A 268 -19.94 17.58 1.47
CA GLY A 268 -19.14 16.60 0.77
C GLY A 268 -19.04 15.22 1.42
N ALA A 269 -19.90 14.87 2.39
CA ALA A 269 -20.09 13.48 2.81
C ALA A 269 -20.77 12.63 1.71
N GLY A 270 -20.93 13.17 0.51
CA GLY A 270 -21.19 12.37 -0.66
C GLY A 270 -20.05 11.35 -0.76
N VAL A 271 -20.35 10.06 -0.64
CA VAL A 271 -19.52 9.01 -1.21
C VAL A 271 -19.19 9.52 -2.60
N ASP A 272 -17.90 9.94 -2.82
CA ASP A 272 -17.47 10.38 -4.15
C ASP A 272 -17.95 9.31 -5.12
N GLY A 273 -18.95 9.66 -5.95
CA GLY A 273 -19.79 8.70 -6.68
C GLY A 273 -19.06 7.80 -7.70
N GLY A 274 -17.76 7.73 -7.61
CA GLY A 274 -16.91 6.91 -8.45
C GLY A 274 -15.90 6.03 -7.73
N ASN A 275 -15.65 6.24 -6.42
CA ASN A 275 -14.62 5.47 -5.69
C ASN A 275 -15.05 4.06 -5.29
N LEU A 276 -16.34 3.89 -4.96
CA LEU A 276 -16.96 2.58 -4.73
C LEU A 276 -18.13 2.40 -5.71
N GLY A 277 -18.39 1.17 -6.10
CA GLY A 277 -19.44 0.81 -7.02
C GLY A 277 -19.98 -0.60 -6.77
N LEU A 278 -20.89 -1.04 -7.62
CA LEU A 278 -21.30 -2.43 -7.63
C LEU A 278 -20.10 -3.34 -7.88
N PRO A 279 -20.07 -4.54 -7.29
CA PRO A 279 -18.97 -5.48 -7.53
C PRO A 279 -18.69 -5.65 -9.03
N LEU A 280 -17.42 -5.55 -9.39
CA LEU A 280 -16.90 -5.66 -10.76
C LEU A 280 -17.26 -4.50 -11.71
N SER A 281 -18.12 -3.53 -11.34
CA SER A 281 -18.54 -2.46 -12.26
C SER A 281 -17.36 -1.59 -12.73
N GLY A 282 -16.49 -1.15 -11.81
CA GLY A 282 -15.30 -0.38 -12.13
C GLY A 282 -14.32 -1.15 -13.02
N LEU A 283 -14.13 -2.43 -12.71
CA LEU A 283 -13.27 -3.32 -13.49
C LEU A 283 -13.79 -3.52 -14.93
N PHE A 284 -15.10 -3.74 -15.11
CA PHE A 284 -15.71 -3.87 -16.45
C PHE A 284 -15.61 -2.57 -17.26
N THR A 285 -15.85 -1.41 -16.63
CA THR A 285 -15.67 -0.11 -17.28
C THR A 285 -14.24 0.03 -17.77
N ARG A 286 -13.26 -0.30 -16.89
CA ARG A 286 -11.85 -0.20 -17.26
C ARG A 286 -11.44 -1.16 -18.38
N LEU A 287 -11.96 -2.39 -18.40
CA LEU A 287 -11.72 -3.34 -19.49
C LEU A 287 -12.23 -2.83 -20.85
N LYS A 288 -13.41 -2.18 -20.87
CA LYS A 288 -13.94 -1.54 -22.10
C LYS A 288 -13.03 -0.41 -22.59
N GLU A 289 -12.56 0.44 -21.69
CA GLU A 289 -11.63 1.52 -22.00
C GLU A 289 -10.30 0.98 -22.54
N ILE A 290 -9.72 -0.06 -21.92
CA ILE A 290 -8.52 -0.73 -22.40
C ILE A 290 -8.72 -1.21 -23.83
N ALA A 291 -9.83 -1.89 -24.12
CA ALA A 291 -10.14 -2.39 -25.47
C ALA A 291 -10.26 -1.25 -26.49
N SER A 292 -10.91 -0.14 -26.13
CA SER A 292 -11.04 1.02 -27.04
C SER A 292 -9.69 1.72 -27.29
N HIS A 293 -8.86 1.88 -26.27
CA HIS A 293 -7.54 2.49 -26.41
C HIS A 293 -6.59 1.67 -27.28
N LEU A 294 -6.57 0.34 -27.10
CA LEU A 294 -5.74 -0.56 -27.91
C LEU A 294 -6.16 -0.60 -29.39
N SER A 295 -7.46 -0.43 -29.66
CA SER A 295 -7.93 -0.34 -31.06
C SER A 295 -7.61 1.00 -31.72
N ALA A 296 -7.48 2.08 -30.93
CA ALA A 296 -7.23 3.43 -31.47
C ALA A 296 -5.73 3.76 -31.63
N GLN A 297 -4.87 3.16 -30.85
CA GLN A 297 -3.43 3.44 -30.86
C GLN A 297 -2.63 2.14 -31.02
N PRO A 298 -2.19 1.81 -32.26
CA PRO A 298 -1.36 0.63 -32.48
C PRO A 298 0.00 0.81 -31.81
N VAL A 299 0.42 -0.23 -31.08
CA VAL A 299 1.69 -0.27 -30.35
C VAL A 299 2.84 -0.51 -31.32
N ALA A 300 3.80 0.39 -31.39
CA ALA A 300 4.88 0.35 -32.39
C ALA A 300 6.11 -0.45 -31.91
N SER A 301 6.35 -0.54 -30.58
CA SER A 301 7.51 -1.23 -30.02
C SER A 301 7.16 -2.00 -28.73
N VAL A 302 8.08 -2.89 -28.29
CA VAL A 302 7.92 -3.63 -27.02
C VAL A 302 7.97 -2.67 -25.82
N SER A 303 8.79 -1.63 -25.86
CA SER A 303 8.84 -0.58 -24.83
C SER A 303 7.52 0.18 -24.75
N ASP A 304 6.98 0.62 -25.90
CA ASP A 304 5.69 1.29 -25.95
C ASP A 304 4.57 0.37 -25.42
N LEU A 305 4.65 -0.94 -25.72
CA LEU A 305 3.71 -1.93 -25.21
C LEU A 305 3.72 -1.95 -23.67
N LEU A 306 4.88 -2.08 -23.03
CA LEU A 306 5.00 -2.18 -21.58
C LEU A 306 4.67 -0.86 -20.86
N LEU A 307 4.95 0.27 -21.50
CA LEU A 307 4.68 1.59 -20.94
C LEU A 307 3.27 2.09 -21.26
N HIS A 308 2.54 1.42 -22.17
CA HIS A 308 1.18 1.81 -22.56
C HIS A 308 0.21 1.69 -21.36
N PRO A 309 -0.49 2.77 -20.95
CA PRO A 309 -1.34 2.77 -19.75
C PRO A 309 -2.41 1.67 -19.75
N ALA A 310 -3.00 1.37 -20.92
CA ALA A 310 -4.00 0.31 -21.06
C ALA A 310 -3.39 -1.09 -20.78
N ILE A 311 -2.18 -1.35 -21.26
CA ILE A 311 -1.48 -2.62 -21.01
C ILE A 311 -1.12 -2.75 -19.53
N GLN A 312 -0.59 -1.69 -18.91
CA GLN A 312 -0.29 -1.69 -17.47
C GLN A 312 -1.52 -2.01 -16.63
N CYS A 313 -2.67 -1.40 -16.96
CA CYS A 313 -3.93 -1.71 -16.30
C CYS A 313 -4.39 -3.15 -16.57
N GLY A 314 -4.23 -3.67 -17.78
CA GLY A 314 -4.54 -5.06 -18.13
C GLY A 314 -3.71 -6.05 -17.30
N LEU A 315 -2.39 -5.83 -17.22
CA LEU A 315 -1.47 -6.63 -16.40
C LEU A 315 -1.84 -6.55 -14.89
N LEU A 316 -2.26 -5.38 -14.41
CA LEU A 316 -2.74 -5.22 -13.04
C LEU A 316 -4.01 -6.04 -12.80
N ILE A 317 -4.99 -5.98 -13.68
CA ILE A 317 -6.24 -6.75 -13.56
C ILE A 317 -5.93 -8.25 -13.49
N VAL A 318 -5.10 -8.77 -14.42
CA VAL A 318 -4.68 -10.17 -14.43
C VAL A 318 -3.98 -10.54 -13.12
N SER A 319 -3.06 -9.70 -12.63
CA SER A 319 -2.34 -9.95 -11.38
C SER A 319 -3.28 -9.98 -10.18
N VAL A 320 -4.17 -8.99 -10.04
CA VAL A 320 -5.12 -8.89 -8.91
C VAL A 320 -6.07 -10.09 -8.87
N LEU A 321 -6.63 -10.48 -10.02
CA LEU A 321 -7.51 -11.66 -10.11
C LEU A 321 -6.73 -12.93 -9.77
N THR A 322 -5.50 -13.09 -10.27
CA THR A 322 -4.64 -14.23 -9.98
C THR A 322 -4.34 -14.33 -8.49
N GLN A 323 -3.98 -13.22 -7.84
CA GLN A 323 -3.72 -13.14 -6.40
C GLN A 323 -4.95 -13.56 -5.60
N LEU A 324 -6.12 -13.01 -5.91
CA LEU A 324 -7.37 -13.34 -5.23
C LEU A 324 -7.78 -14.80 -5.44
N ILE A 325 -7.70 -15.31 -6.68
CA ILE A 325 -7.98 -16.72 -6.99
C ILE A 325 -7.05 -17.64 -6.22
N PHE A 326 -5.74 -17.32 -6.13
CA PHE A 326 -4.79 -18.10 -5.34
C PHE A 326 -5.22 -18.18 -3.87
N LEU A 327 -5.54 -17.04 -3.24
CA LEU A 327 -5.97 -17.01 -1.83
C LEU A 327 -7.26 -17.82 -1.60
N LEU A 328 -8.23 -17.72 -2.52
CA LEU A 328 -9.49 -18.45 -2.42
C LEU A 328 -9.32 -19.96 -2.64
N LYS A 329 -8.41 -20.38 -3.53
CA LYS A 329 -8.09 -21.81 -3.75
C LYS A 329 -7.25 -22.43 -2.64
N ASN A 330 -6.51 -21.62 -1.88
CA ASN A 330 -5.64 -22.05 -0.78
C ASN A 330 -6.10 -21.42 0.55
N PRO A 331 -7.28 -21.75 1.06
CA PRO A 331 -7.86 -21.09 2.22
C PRO A 331 -7.06 -21.40 3.49
N GLN A 332 -6.51 -20.36 4.08
CA GLN A 332 -5.82 -20.40 5.38
C GLN A 332 -6.61 -19.54 6.40
N ARG A 333 -7.85 -19.96 6.69
CA ARG A 333 -8.83 -19.16 7.45
C ARG A 333 -8.34 -18.71 8.82
N ASN A 334 -7.37 -19.41 9.42
CA ASN A 334 -6.76 -19.04 10.70
C ASN A 334 -5.56 -18.08 10.55
N ASP A 335 -5.05 -17.86 9.33
CA ASP A 335 -3.97 -16.91 9.08
C ASP A 335 -4.53 -15.47 8.95
N ALA A 336 -3.94 -14.56 9.71
CA ALA A 336 -4.31 -13.16 9.73
C ALA A 336 -4.14 -12.48 8.35
N LEU A 337 -3.06 -12.81 7.67
CA LEU A 337 -2.75 -12.25 6.35
C LEU A 337 -3.74 -12.73 5.30
N TRP A 338 -4.14 -14.01 5.39
CA TRP A 338 -5.13 -14.56 4.47
C TRP A 338 -6.46 -13.80 4.58
N ARG A 339 -6.97 -13.63 5.82
CA ARG A 339 -8.22 -12.89 6.06
C ARG A 339 -8.14 -11.45 5.54
N TRP A 340 -7.06 -10.75 5.85
CA TRP A 340 -6.87 -9.38 5.39
C TRP A 340 -6.73 -9.29 3.87
N GLY A 341 -5.92 -10.17 3.26
CA GLY A 341 -5.74 -10.22 1.82
C GLY A 341 -7.03 -10.51 1.05
N VAL A 342 -7.84 -11.46 1.51
CA VAL A 342 -9.15 -11.77 0.90
C VAL A 342 -10.10 -10.58 1.02
N LEU A 343 -10.19 -9.94 2.19
CA LEU A 343 -11.04 -8.78 2.38
C LEU A 343 -10.61 -7.59 1.51
N ALA A 344 -9.30 -7.35 1.41
CA ALA A 344 -8.76 -6.32 0.52
C ALA A 344 -9.04 -6.63 -0.96
N GLY A 345 -8.88 -7.89 -1.37
CA GLY A 345 -9.23 -8.34 -2.73
C GLY A 345 -10.72 -8.17 -3.03
N THR A 346 -11.58 -8.51 -2.07
CA THR A 346 -13.04 -8.30 -2.19
C THR A 346 -13.39 -6.81 -2.29
N LEU A 347 -12.76 -5.97 -1.47
CA LEU A 347 -12.89 -4.51 -1.62
C LEU A 347 -12.47 -4.07 -3.02
N GLY A 348 -11.35 -4.62 -3.55
CA GLY A 348 -10.87 -4.35 -4.91
C GLY A 348 -11.91 -4.59 -6.00
N LEU A 349 -12.73 -5.65 -5.84
CA LEU A 349 -13.84 -5.92 -6.76
C LEU A 349 -14.99 -4.89 -6.65
N CYS A 350 -15.10 -4.21 -5.51
CA CYS A 350 -16.10 -3.17 -5.26
C CYS A 350 -15.58 -1.75 -5.51
N LEU A 351 -14.31 -1.58 -5.92
CA LEU A 351 -13.79 -0.27 -6.30
C LEU A 351 -14.49 0.21 -7.58
N GLY A 352 -14.87 1.49 -7.56
CA GLY A 352 -15.55 2.14 -8.67
C GLY A 352 -14.59 2.55 -9.80
N TRP A 353 -15.17 3.07 -10.88
CA TRP A 353 -14.42 3.44 -12.08
C TRP A 353 -13.34 4.48 -11.81
N ALA A 354 -13.61 5.50 -10.99
CA ALA A 354 -12.65 6.55 -10.67
C ALA A 354 -11.37 6.02 -9.99
N THR A 355 -11.50 4.95 -9.19
CA THR A 355 -10.33 4.28 -8.60
C THR A 355 -9.60 3.44 -9.64
N TRP A 356 -10.33 2.72 -10.52
CA TRP A 356 -9.74 1.87 -11.56
C TRP A 356 -9.17 2.67 -12.75
N GLU A 357 -9.54 3.95 -12.92
CA GLU A 357 -9.02 4.82 -13.96
C GLU A 357 -7.49 4.97 -13.85
N ALA A 358 -6.97 5.11 -12.65
CA ALA A 358 -5.56 5.31 -12.42
C ALA A 358 -4.89 4.06 -11.82
N PHE A 359 -3.95 3.46 -12.57
CA PHE A 359 -3.13 2.32 -12.15
C PHE A 359 -2.54 2.48 -10.74
N TYR A 360 -1.97 3.64 -10.45
CA TYR A 360 -1.34 3.93 -9.15
C TYR A 360 -2.35 4.00 -8.00
N THR A 361 -3.59 4.37 -8.24
CA THR A 361 -4.61 4.45 -7.20
C THR A 361 -5.03 3.06 -6.75
N VAL A 362 -5.35 2.17 -7.69
CA VAL A 362 -5.74 0.78 -7.39
C VAL A 362 -4.65 0.03 -6.65
N THR A 363 -3.39 0.14 -7.10
CA THR A 363 -2.27 -0.63 -6.52
C THR A 363 -2.02 -0.28 -5.05
N ARG A 364 -2.24 1.00 -4.66
CA ARG A 364 -2.15 1.44 -3.26
C ARG A 364 -3.26 0.84 -2.39
N HIS A 365 -4.49 0.76 -2.90
CA HIS A 365 -5.63 0.16 -2.19
C HIS A 365 -5.45 -1.35 -2.00
N LEU A 366 -4.85 -2.03 -2.98
CA LEU A 366 -4.68 -3.48 -3.01
C LEU A 366 -3.33 -3.95 -2.45
N LEU A 367 -2.54 -3.06 -1.85
CA LEU A 367 -1.28 -3.43 -1.21
C LEU A 367 -1.43 -4.58 -0.18
N PRO A 368 -2.50 -4.66 0.65
CA PRO A 368 -2.72 -5.80 1.54
C PRO A 368 -2.91 -7.13 0.80
N LEU A 369 -3.66 -7.15 -0.30
CA LEU A 369 -3.84 -8.34 -1.14
C LEU A 369 -2.49 -8.79 -1.71
N HIS A 370 -1.74 -7.85 -2.28
CA HIS A 370 -0.44 -8.10 -2.90
C HIS A 370 0.59 -8.68 -1.92
N VAL A 371 0.70 -8.11 -0.72
CA VAL A 371 1.62 -8.60 0.32
C VAL A 371 1.17 -9.94 0.87
N ALA A 372 -0.12 -10.11 1.17
CA ALA A 372 -0.67 -11.38 1.66
C ALA A 372 -0.45 -12.51 0.64
N PHE A 373 -0.74 -12.28 -0.64
CA PHE A 373 -0.50 -13.24 -1.70
C PHE A 373 0.96 -13.70 -1.74
N ASN A 374 1.91 -12.78 -1.82
CA ASN A 374 3.32 -13.12 -1.94
C ASN A 374 3.87 -13.86 -0.72
N LEU A 375 3.48 -13.45 0.51
CA LEU A 375 3.92 -14.12 1.74
C LEU A 375 3.31 -15.52 1.88
N LEU A 376 2.04 -15.70 1.54
CA LEU A 376 1.35 -16.99 1.64
C LEU A 376 1.74 -17.93 0.50
N LEU A 377 2.04 -17.40 -0.68
CA LEU A 377 2.56 -18.20 -1.81
C LEU A 377 3.88 -18.90 -1.44
N VAL A 378 4.82 -18.19 -0.80
CA VAL A 378 6.09 -18.80 -0.38
C VAL A 378 5.90 -19.89 0.66
N ARG A 379 4.90 -19.75 1.53
CA ARG A 379 4.56 -20.75 2.56
C ARG A 379 3.78 -21.96 1.99
N SER A 380 3.25 -21.81 0.78
CA SER A 380 2.47 -22.88 0.15
C SER A 380 3.36 -23.97 -0.40
N GLU A 381 2.89 -25.23 -0.35
CA GLU A 381 3.53 -26.39 -1.01
C GLU A 381 3.09 -26.54 -2.47
N ASN A 382 2.57 -25.50 -3.10
CA ASN A 382 2.02 -25.54 -4.43
C ASN A 382 3.12 -25.85 -5.48
N ARG A 383 2.90 -26.90 -6.28
CA ARG A 383 3.86 -27.30 -7.34
C ARG A 383 3.99 -26.24 -8.45
N ALA A 384 2.94 -25.47 -8.69
CA ALA A 384 2.91 -24.38 -9.68
C ALA A 384 3.32 -23.02 -9.09
N VAL A 385 4.15 -22.99 -8.03
CA VAL A 385 4.50 -21.77 -7.30
C VAL A 385 5.08 -20.68 -8.20
N TRP A 386 5.90 -21.04 -9.19
CA TRP A 386 6.49 -20.10 -10.14
C TRP A 386 5.43 -19.49 -11.09
N PHE A 387 4.46 -20.29 -11.54
CA PHE A 387 3.33 -19.78 -12.31
C PHE A 387 2.58 -18.70 -11.53
N TRP A 388 2.21 -19.00 -10.29
CA TRP A 388 1.51 -18.05 -9.43
C TRP A 388 2.35 -16.80 -9.15
N LEU A 389 3.66 -16.97 -8.87
CA LEU A 389 4.56 -15.84 -8.62
C LEU A 389 4.65 -14.92 -9.83
N ILE A 390 4.86 -15.45 -11.02
CA ILE A 390 5.02 -14.67 -12.25
C ILE A 390 3.70 -13.98 -12.62
N ILE A 391 2.62 -14.74 -12.78
CA ILE A 391 1.33 -14.18 -13.22
C ILE A 391 0.74 -13.22 -12.18
N GLY A 392 0.85 -13.57 -10.90
CA GLY A 392 0.38 -12.72 -9.81
C GLY A 392 1.16 -11.41 -9.64
N ASN A 393 2.33 -11.26 -10.28
CA ASN A 393 3.19 -10.08 -10.16
C ASN A 393 3.53 -9.40 -11.50
N LEU A 394 2.79 -9.70 -12.59
CA LEU A 394 3.03 -9.11 -13.92
C LEU A 394 3.03 -7.58 -13.90
N HIS A 395 2.24 -6.96 -13.03
CA HIS A 395 2.11 -5.50 -12.90
C HIS A 395 3.32 -4.80 -12.27
N VAL A 396 4.27 -5.57 -11.70
CA VAL A 396 5.48 -4.99 -11.05
C VAL A 396 6.48 -4.51 -12.11
N LEU A 397 6.72 -5.30 -13.16
CA LEU A 397 7.74 -5.00 -14.18
C LEU A 397 7.52 -3.65 -14.88
N PRO A 398 6.35 -3.33 -15.43
CA PRO A 398 6.11 -2.04 -16.07
C PRO A 398 6.40 -0.86 -15.14
N ARG A 399 6.11 -1.01 -13.85
CA ARG A 399 6.32 0.05 -12.86
C ARG A 399 7.79 0.29 -12.57
N VAL A 400 8.59 -0.75 -12.47
CA VAL A 400 10.04 -0.62 -12.27
C VAL A 400 10.66 0.07 -13.49
N LEU A 401 10.28 -0.30 -14.70
CA LEU A 401 10.75 0.34 -15.93
C LEU A 401 10.37 1.82 -15.97
N TYR A 402 9.10 2.13 -15.69
CA TYR A 402 8.62 3.52 -15.63
C TYR A 402 9.40 4.35 -14.60
N TRP A 403 9.71 3.79 -13.43
CA TRP A 403 10.45 4.49 -12.38
C TRP A 403 11.88 4.82 -12.81
N VAL A 404 12.50 3.93 -13.58
CA VAL A 404 13.87 4.13 -14.11
C VAL A 404 13.89 5.19 -15.20
N ASP A 405 12.87 5.29 -16.05
CA ASP A 405 12.86 6.18 -17.22
C ASP A 405 12.34 7.60 -16.93
N PHE A 406 11.39 7.76 -15.98
CA PHE A 406 10.64 9.01 -15.79
C PHE A 406 11.17 9.94 -14.68
N HIS A 407 12.19 9.56 -13.97
CA HIS A 407 12.83 10.37 -12.93
C HIS A 407 14.32 10.50 -13.15
#